data_4c7ff71eb932c8c4e02dde34248ea4ef
#
_entry.id   4c7ff71eb932c8c4e02dde34248ea4ef
#
_cell.length_a   1.000
_cell.length_b   1.000
_cell.length_c   1.000
_cell.angle_alpha   90.00
_cell.angle_beta   90.00
_cell.angle_gamma   90.00
#
_symmetry.space_group_name_H-M   'P 1'
#
loop_
_entity.id
_entity.type
_entity.pdbx_description
1 polymer ?
#
loop_
_entity_poly.entity_id
_entity_poly.type
_entity_poly.pdbx_seq_one_letter_code
_entity_poly.pdbx_strand_id
1 'polypeptide(L)'
;MNVFIKITFSFLLLLNFSATAQIKQQNIARIDQMPDLPKPLQIIDYKKLALDFDKTVYDFKAKGKFWPMVWIDTSQKNFPQPVVGLYTAVGDVRQGSNRNKGMFHEALATMGATLGATLVGIDKKQHFNYVGMLKNYFNKGTNWNIMMNNTCPEVALLGGGYGRDWWYDVYPNLLFYAVYDQYPNEPGFEEIAKTIADKFYEADVILNGNYEYSYFDYNTMKPMTNHICAQPDVAAGHAWVLYSAYKKFGDQKYLKGALSALSALEAQPKNPTYEVLMPFGAYLSARINAEHGTKYNTAKMLDWTFDGTPVCREGWGALVGNWNGIDISGTFGSTVDHGGYGFLMNTYDAAWPLIPMVRYDQSYATVIGKWMLNAANASRFFYPQYMPDQHETIPELAEVTKGVIAYEGIIKQSGYKEYENLKAPVAQGDGPLWVLGENPKESQFSVYGSGHVGIFGSIIRETNVKGILQLNLLTTDFFSDKAYPTYLYYNPFTTAKTVTVATKKAEKVNIYNTVSGIFIARNVSVSSKIKIDALDSAVLVFVPADGKITYQDNKMLVNNVIVDYNFQQIK
;
A
#
# COMPACT_ATOMS: atom_id res chain seq x y z
N MET A 1 -53.28 -44.15 -54.12
CA MET A 1 -53.42 -42.93 -53.32
C MET A 1 -52.33 -42.94 -52.28
N ASN A 2 -51.15 -42.36 -52.63
CA ASN A 2 -49.95 -42.38 -51.79
C ASN A 2 -49.90 -41.16 -50.91
N VAL A 3 -49.94 -41.32 -49.62
CA VAL A 3 -49.76 -40.28 -48.63
C VAL A 3 -48.28 -40.18 -48.28
N PHE A 4 -47.62 -39.04 -48.67
CA PHE A 4 -46.27 -38.69 -48.23
C PHE A 4 -46.33 -38.01 -46.85
N ILE A 5 -45.75 -38.66 -45.83
CA ILE A 5 -45.52 -38.06 -44.52
C ILE A 5 -44.18 -37.31 -44.57
N LYS A 6 -44.23 -35.98 -44.49
CA LYS A 6 -43.04 -35.14 -44.31
C LYS A 6 -42.66 -35.14 -42.81
N ILE A 7 -41.55 -35.76 -42.46
CA ILE A 7 -40.95 -35.64 -41.13
C ILE A 7 -40.04 -34.43 -41.16
N THR A 8 -40.41 -33.39 -40.42
CA THR A 8 -39.59 -32.17 -40.19
C THR A 8 -38.69 -32.44 -38.99
N PHE A 9 -37.37 -32.62 -39.22
CA PHE A 9 -36.40 -32.71 -38.18
C PHE A 9 -36.09 -31.28 -37.65
N SER A 10 -36.62 -30.93 -36.47
CA SER A 10 -36.20 -29.73 -35.73
C SER A 10 -34.87 -30.00 -35.03
N PHE A 11 -33.80 -29.39 -35.53
CA PHE A 11 -32.53 -29.36 -34.86
C PHE A 11 -32.63 -28.37 -33.68
N LEU A 12 -32.83 -28.88 -32.46
CA LEU A 12 -32.66 -28.08 -31.25
C LEU A 12 -31.15 -27.91 -31.04
N LEU A 13 -30.63 -26.71 -31.31
CA LEU A 13 -29.33 -26.30 -30.85
C LEU A 13 -29.39 -26.14 -29.31
N LEU A 14 -28.95 -27.13 -28.59
CA LEU A 14 -28.66 -27.03 -27.18
C LEU A 14 -27.43 -26.10 -27.02
N LEU A 15 -27.70 -24.82 -26.84
CA LEU A 15 -26.71 -23.89 -26.28
C LEU A 15 -26.47 -24.33 -24.83
N ASN A 16 -25.39 -25.06 -24.60
CA ASN A 16 -24.87 -25.28 -23.26
C ASN A 16 -24.44 -23.92 -22.69
N PHE A 17 -25.33 -23.21 -22.04
CA PHE A 17 -24.98 -22.17 -21.10
C PHE A 17 -24.36 -22.85 -19.89
N SER A 18 -23.06 -22.96 -19.86
CA SER A 18 -22.34 -23.22 -18.61
C SER A 18 -22.56 -21.98 -17.74
N ALA A 19 -23.51 -22.06 -16.84
CA ALA A 19 -23.69 -21.05 -15.81
C ALA A 19 -22.47 -21.16 -14.87
N THR A 20 -21.44 -20.35 -15.09
CA THR A 20 -20.37 -20.18 -14.11
C THR A 20 -20.97 -19.48 -12.90
N ALA A 21 -20.77 -20.04 -11.71
CA ALA A 21 -21.24 -19.37 -10.49
C ALA A 21 -20.37 -18.11 -10.29
N GLN A 22 -20.97 -16.94 -10.39
CA GLN A 22 -20.32 -15.69 -10.02
C GLN A 22 -19.85 -15.78 -8.56
N ILE A 23 -18.62 -15.36 -8.28
CA ILE A 23 -18.07 -15.34 -6.93
C ILE A 23 -18.90 -14.36 -6.09
N LYS A 24 -19.49 -14.88 -5.01
CA LYS A 24 -20.25 -14.05 -4.05
C LYS A 24 -19.32 -13.02 -3.43
N GLN A 25 -19.67 -11.75 -3.58
CA GLN A 25 -18.91 -10.67 -2.95
C GLN A 25 -19.15 -10.64 -1.43
N GLN A 26 -18.09 -10.38 -0.68
CA GLN A 26 -18.09 -10.22 0.76
C GLN A 26 -18.27 -8.74 1.12
N ASN A 27 -18.74 -8.49 2.33
CA ASN A 27 -18.90 -7.15 2.88
C ASN A 27 -17.86 -6.93 3.98
N ILE A 28 -17.45 -5.65 4.15
CA ILE A 28 -16.65 -5.16 5.27
C ILE A 28 -17.44 -4.01 5.89
N ALA A 29 -17.89 -4.19 7.13
CA ALA A 29 -18.84 -3.30 7.78
C ALA A 29 -18.41 -1.82 7.77
N ARG A 30 -17.11 -1.53 7.88
CA ARG A 30 -16.59 -0.17 7.85
C ARG A 30 -16.65 0.43 6.44
N ILE A 31 -16.38 -0.36 5.39
CA ILE A 31 -16.44 0.08 4.01
C ILE A 31 -17.89 0.25 3.54
N ASP A 32 -18.81 -0.55 4.06
CA ASP A 32 -20.25 -0.42 3.74
C ASP A 32 -20.83 0.95 4.14
N GLN A 33 -20.24 1.59 5.18
CA GLN A 33 -20.62 2.94 5.62
C GLN A 33 -20.10 4.05 4.71
N MET A 34 -19.12 3.77 3.82
CA MET A 34 -18.62 4.77 2.88
C MET A 34 -19.64 4.98 1.76
N PRO A 35 -19.69 6.18 1.14
CA PRO A 35 -20.53 6.39 -0.03
C PRO A 35 -20.08 5.52 -1.21
N ASP A 36 -21.02 4.97 -1.98
CA ASP A 36 -20.69 4.25 -3.22
C ASP A 36 -19.98 5.18 -4.19
N LEU A 37 -20.49 6.40 -4.35
CA LEU A 37 -19.90 7.47 -5.14
C LEU A 37 -19.67 8.70 -4.27
N PRO A 38 -18.42 9.03 -3.89
CA PRO A 38 -18.12 10.22 -3.09
C PRO A 38 -18.49 11.51 -3.83
N LYS A 39 -18.91 12.54 -3.07
CA LYS A 39 -19.34 13.83 -3.61
C LYS A 39 -18.73 14.99 -2.80
N PRO A 40 -18.11 16.00 -3.47
CA PRO A 40 -17.85 16.02 -4.93
C PRO A 40 -16.78 15.00 -5.32
N LEU A 41 -16.97 14.37 -6.48
CA LEU A 41 -15.97 13.45 -7.02
C LEU A 41 -14.90 14.22 -7.78
N GLN A 42 -13.66 14.12 -7.30
CA GLN A 42 -12.48 14.67 -7.97
C GLN A 42 -11.28 13.75 -7.71
N ILE A 43 -10.87 13.04 -8.74
CA ILE A 43 -9.65 12.25 -8.71
C ILE A 43 -8.53 13.10 -9.31
N ILE A 44 -7.43 13.22 -8.58
CA ILE A 44 -6.24 13.94 -9.06
C ILE A 44 -5.30 12.98 -9.81
N ASP A 45 -4.44 13.52 -10.66
CA ASP A 45 -3.44 12.72 -11.36
C ASP A 45 -2.27 12.39 -10.41
N TYR A 46 -2.43 11.33 -9.63
CA TYR A 46 -1.43 10.86 -8.67
C TYR A 46 -0.11 10.47 -9.34
N LYS A 47 -0.15 9.98 -10.61
CA LYS A 47 1.06 9.66 -11.34
C LYS A 47 1.86 10.93 -11.68
N LYS A 48 1.18 11.95 -12.20
CA LYS A 48 1.81 13.25 -12.47
C LYS A 48 2.37 13.86 -11.19
N LEU A 49 1.61 13.78 -10.10
CA LEU A 49 2.03 14.31 -8.80
C LEU A 49 3.30 13.61 -8.29
N ALA A 50 3.42 12.30 -8.44
CA ALA A 50 4.62 11.55 -8.09
C ALA A 50 5.84 11.93 -8.95
N LEU A 51 5.64 12.13 -10.26
CA LEU A 51 6.69 12.60 -11.16
C LEU A 51 7.15 14.02 -10.80
N ASP A 52 6.20 14.90 -10.51
CA ASP A 52 6.49 16.30 -10.12
C ASP A 52 7.16 16.36 -8.73
N PHE A 53 6.77 15.50 -7.79
CA PHE A 53 7.40 15.35 -6.47
C PHE A 53 8.88 15.00 -6.62
N ASP A 54 9.19 13.95 -7.37
CA ASP A 54 10.58 13.50 -7.56
C ASP A 54 11.45 14.60 -8.18
N LYS A 55 10.95 15.23 -9.24
CA LYS A 55 11.64 16.33 -9.93
C LYS A 55 11.90 17.53 -8.99
N THR A 56 10.97 17.85 -8.12
CA THR A 56 11.03 19.05 -7.28
C THR A 56 11.84 18.80 -6.02
N VAL A 57 11.59 17.67 -5.33
CA VAL A 57 12.22 17.38 -4.04
C VAL A 57 13.69 16.97 -4.18
N TYR A 58 14.04 16.26 -5.24
CA TYR A 58 15.44 15.86 -5.51
C TYR A 58 16.28 16.94 -6.23
N ASP A 59 15.79 18.18 -6.29
CA ASP A 59 16.57 19.31 -6.81
C ASP A 59 17.51 19.88 -5.74
N PHE A 60 18.76 19.41 -5.70
CA PHE A 60 19.82 19.91 -4.81
C PHE A 60 20.18 21.39 -5.00
N LYS A 61 19.75 21.99 -6.12
CA LYS A 61 20.03 23.39 -6.45
C LYS A 61 18.86 24.30 -6.10
N ALA A 62 17.75 23.75 -5.66
CA ALA A 62 16.58 24.51 -5.24
C ALA A 62 16.96 25.49 -4.13
N LYS A 63 16.41 26.70 -4.19
CA LYS A 63 16.67 27.77 -3.23
C LYS A 63 15.37 28.30 -2.66
N GLY A 64 15.38 28.63 -1.38
CA GLY A 64 14.23 29.16 -0.67
C GLY A 64 14.32 28.85 0.83
N LYS A 65 13.36 29.32 1.62
CA LYS A 65 13.36 29.15 3.08
C LYS A 65 13.46 27.66 3.50
N PHE A 66 12.81 26.76 2.74
CA PHE A 66 12.74 25.33 3.06
C PHE A 66 13.49 24.46 2.04
N TRP A 67 14.21 25.05 1.10
CA TRP A 67 14.92 24.34 0.06
C TRP A 67 16.44 24.33 0.27
N PRO A 68 17.15 23.28 -0.16
CA PRO A 68 16.63 22.05 -0.77
C PRO A 68 16.00 21.14 0.29
N MET A 69 15.08 20.24 -0.14
CA MET A 69 14.44 19.23 0.73
C MET A 69 15.23 17.92 0.79
N VAL A 70 16.32 17.83 0.06
CA VAL A 70 17.18 16.65 -0.07
C VAL A 70 18.62 17.01 0.32
N TRP A 71 19.32 16.06 0.90
CA TRP A 71 20.72 16.23 1.28
C TRP A 71 21.50 14.92 1.15
N ILE A 72 22.83 15.02 1.03
CA ILE A 72 23.73 13.87 0.97
C ILE A 72 24.56 13.84 2.25
N ASP A 73 24.47 12.75 2.98
CA ASP A 73 25.33 12.47 4.13
C ASP A 73 26.54 11.65 3.67
N THR A 74 27.71 12.19 3.89
CA THR A 74 28.98 11.56 3.52
C THR A 74 29.65 10.86 4.71
N SER A 75 28.97 10.70 5.83
CA SER A 75 29.53 10.06 7.05
C SER A 75 29.85 8.57 6.87
N GLN A 76 29.28 7.91 5.86
CA GLN A 76 29.58 6.51 5.49
C GLN A 76 29.45 5.54 6.69
N LYS A 77 28.38 5.65 7.46
CA LYS A 77 28.19 4.94 8.73
C LYS A 77 28.25 3.42 8.60
N ASN A 78 27.54 2.84 7.63
CA ASN A 78 27.40 1.40 7.51
C ASN A 78 28.10 0.83 6.27
N PHE A 79 28.22 1.62 5.20
CA PHE A 79 28.85 1.26 3.95
C PHE A 79 29.72 2.42 3.44
N PRO A 80 30.82 2.13 2.68
CA PRO A 80 31.75 3.14 2.19
C PRO A 80 31.17 3.95 1.02
N GLN A 81 29.99 4.50 1.20
CA GLN A 81 29.26 5.30 0.23
C GLN A 81 28.38 6.31 0.96
N PRO A 82 28.04 7.44 0.33
CA PRO A 82 27.13 8.40 0.91
C PRO A 82 25.70 7.81 1.02
N VAL A 83 24.85 8.48 1.77
CA VAL A 83 23.41 8.21 1.85
C VAL A 83 22.61 9.47 1.52
N VAL A 84 21.53 9.30 0.78
CA VAL A 84 20.55 10.37 0.56
C VAL A 84 19.57 10.39 1.72
N GLY A 85 19.22 11.60 2.15
CA GLY A 85 18.17 11.84 3.14
C GLY A 85 17.19 12.89 2.62
N LEU A 86 15.94 12.76 3.04
CA LEU A 86 14.92 13.78 2.88
C LEU A 86 14.67 14.45 4.22
N TYR A 87 14.45 15.75 4.22
CA TYR A 87 14.13 16.47 5.45
C TYR A 87 12.71 16.15 5.90
N THR A 88 12.58 15.59 7.09
CA THR A 88 11.34 15.21 7.73
C THR A 88 11.14 15.95 9.04
N ALA A 89 9.92 15.94 9.59
CA ALA A 89 9.64 16.58 10.85
C ALA A 89 10.50 16.05 12.00
N VAL A 90 10.75 14.75 12.05
CA VAL A 90 11.54 14.11 13.10
C VAL A 90 13.04 14.37 12.94
N GLY A 91 13.53 14.33 11.72
CA GLY A 91 14.95 14.40 11.42
C GLY A 91 15.44 15.69 10.80
N ASP A 92 14.57 16.66 10.59
CA ASP A 92 14.96 17.91 9.92
C ASP A 92 15.87 18.77 10.80
N VAL A 93 17.14 18.81 10.44
CA VAL A 93 18.17 19.59 11.13
C VAL A 93 17.91 21.09 11.15
N ARG A 94 17.02 21.57 10.26
CA ARG A 94 16.61 22.99 10.22
C ARG A 94 15.61 23.34 11.32
N GLN A 95 14.95 22.35 11.93
CA GLN A 95 13.92 22.55 12.94
C GLN A 95 14.45 22.58 14.37
N GLY A 96 15.69 22.26 14.59
CA GLY A 96 16.25 22.26 15.94
C GLY A 96 17.70 21.91 15.96
N SER A 97 18.44 22.83 16.43
CA SER A 97 19.87 22.91 16.41
C SER A 97 20.45 21.67 17.02
N ASN A 98 20.48 20.75 17.20
CA ASN A 98 21.30 19.70 17.83
C ASN A 98 20.55 18.49 18.37
N ARG A 99 19.25 18.42 18.17
CA ARG A 99 18.49 17.27 18.68
C ARG A 99 19.04 15.96 18.16
N ASN A 100 19.36 15.90 16.86
CA ASN A 100 19.89 14.73 16.19
C ASN A 100 21.32 14.94 15.69
N LYS A 101 21.95 16.06 16.03
CA LYS A 101 23.30 16.43 15.56
C LYS A 101 23.46 16.34 14.03
N GLY A 102 22.40 16.64 13.30
CA GLY A 102 22.36 16.57 11.84
C GLY A 102 22.42 15.16 11.25
N MET A 103 22.19 14.12 12.03
CA MET A 103 22.39 12.74 11.60
C MET A 103 21.10 11.94 11.42
N PHE A 104 19.95 12.51 11.73
CA PHE A 104 18.69 11.80 11.59
C PHE A 104 18.15 11.95 10.17
N HIS A 105 17.97 10.85 9.46
CA HIS A 105 17.21 10.76 8.25
C HIS A 105 16.32 9.52 8.29
N GLU A 106 15.08 9.68 7.89
CA GLU A 106 14.11 8.60 7.98
C GLU A 106 14.11 7.72 6.75
N ALA A 107 14.35 6.43 6.97
CA ALA A 107 14.25 5.41 5.92
C ALA A 107 12.84 5.37 5.32
N LEU A 108 11.80 5.55 6.13
CA LEU A 108 10.40 5.57 5.68
C LEU A 108 10.21 6.61 4.58
N ALA A 109 10.59 7.87 4.82
CA ALA A 109 10.49 8.94 3.83
C ALA A 109 11.38 8.67 2.60
N THR A 110 12.64 8.29 2.82
CA THR A 110 13.62 8.15 1.72
C THR A 110 13.38 6.90 0.88
N MET A 111 13.12 5.75 1.52
CA MET A 111 12.79 4.52 0.80
C MET A 111 11.42 4.61 0.14
N GLY A 112 10.41 5.20 0.82
CA GLY A 112 9.10 5.42 0.26
C GLY A 112 9.13 6.31 -0.99
N ALA A 113 9.90 7.41 -0.95
CA ALA A 113 10.09 8.27 -2.12
C ALA A 113 10.84 7.54 -3.26
N THR A 114 11.84 6.71 -2.94
CA THR A 114 12.57 5.91 -3.93
C THR A 114 11.65 4.87 -4.58
N LEU A 115 10.86 4.16 -3.79
CA LEU A 115 9.89 3.19 -4.27
C LEU A 115 8.78 3.87 -5.09
N GLY A 116 8.20 4.96 -4.57
CA GLY A 116 7.15 5.71 -5.25
C GLY A 116 7.58 6.23 -6.62
N ALA A 117 8.79 6.80 -6.72
CA ALA A 117 9.36 7.24 -7.99
C ALA A 117 9.54 6.07 -8.97
N THR A 118 10.06 4.94 -8.49
CA THR A 118 10.28 3.74 -9.30
C THR A 118 8.97 3.18 -9.86
N LEU A 119 7.93 3.10 -9.03
CA LEU A 119 6.62 2.59 -9.43
C LEU A 119 5.94 3.42 -10.53
N VAL A 120 6.25 4.72 -10.62
CA VAL A 120 5.74 5.57 -11.71
C VAL A 120 6.67 5.64 -12.93
N GLY A 121 7.79 4.91 -12.90
CA GLY A 121 8.69 4.72 -14.03
C GLY A 121 9.96 5.56 -14.02
N ILE A 122 10.34 6.14 -12.89
CA ILE A 122 11.62 6.85 -12.73
C ILE A 122 12.69 5.85 -12.29
N ASP A 123 13.78 5.75 -13.05
CA ASP A 123 14.94 4.97 -12.63
C ASP A 123 15.80 5.78 -11.64
N LYS A 124 15.75 5.39 -10.36
CA LYS A 124 16.49 6.04 -9.27
C LYS A 124 17.96 5.70 -9.22
N LYS A 125 18.50 5.03 -10.25
CA LYS A 125 19.94 4.82 -10.45
C LYS A 125 20.54 5.82 -11.44
N GLN A 126 19.73 6.58 -12.17
CA GLN A 126 20.21 7.62 -13.08
C GLN A 126 20.79 8.81 -12.31
N HIS A 127 21.88 9.39 -12.77
CA HIS A 127 22.64 10.51 -12.20
C HIS A 127 23.30 10.22 -10.85
N PHE A 128 22.55 9.78 -9.87
CA PHE A 128 23.02 9.26 -8.59
C PHE A 128 22.42 7.88 -8.37
N ASN A 129 23.18 6.95 -7.85
CA ASN A 129 22.61 5.65 -7.46
C ASN A 129 21.92 5.78 -6.09
N TYR A 130 20.75 6.45 -6.06
CA TYR A 130 19.96 6.56 -4.84
C TYR A 130 19.58 5.19 -4.26
N VAL A 131 19.32 4.21 -5.12
CA VAL A 131 19.02 2.83 -4.73
C VAL A 131 20.17 2.22 -3.93
N GLY A 132 21.38 2.32 -4.44
CA GLY A 132 22.58 1.81 -3.75
C GLY A 132 22.83 2.52 -2.41
N MET A 133 22.48 3.81 -2.30
CA MET A 133 22.63 4.59 -1.07
C MET A 133 21.77 4.08 0.07
N LEU A 134 20.62 3.44 -0.22
CA LEU A 134 19.73 2.89 0.80
C LEU A 134 20.39 1.83 1.68
N LYS A 135 21.47 1.21 1.22
CA LYS A 135 22.24 0.24 2.05
C LYS A 135 22.68 0.81 3.39
N ASN A 136 22.90 2.12 3.49
CA ASN A 136 23.32 2.73 4.75
C ASN A 136 22.26 2.69 5.87
N TYR A 137 21.00 2.44 5.54
CA TYR A 137 19.95 2.16 6.54
C TYR A 137 20.05 0.75 7.13
N PHE A 138 20.83 -0.15 6.52
CA PHE A 138 21.14 -1.46 7.08
C PHE A 138 22.25 -1.31 8.12
N ASN A 139 21.89 -1.32 9.40
CA ASN A 139 22.76 -1.03 10.53
C ASN A 139 23.72 -2.19 10.83
N LYS A 140 24.67 -2.39 9.92
CA LYS A 140 25.68 -3.45 9.96
C LYS A 140 26.67 -3.27 11.12
N GLY A 141 27.14 -2.04 11.32
CA GLY A 141 28.19 -1.73 12.31
C GLY A 141 27.79 -1.94 13.77
N THR A 142 26.50 -2.14 14.03
CA THR A 142 25.94 -2.25 15.38
C THR A 142 25.30 -3.61 15.67
N ASN A 143 25.48 -4.58 14.79
CA ASN A 143 24.89 -5.93 14.86
C ASN A 143 23.34 -5.99 14.79
N TRP A 144 22.66 -4.89 14.57
CA TRP A 144 21.23 -4.91 14.30
C TRP A 144 20.93 -5.71 13.03
N ASN A 145 21.69 -5.48 11.98
CA ASN A 145 21.63 -6.22 10.71
C ASN A 145 20.21 -6.28 10.12
N ILE A 146 19.47 -5.19 10.25
CA ILE A 146 18.17 -4.93 9.63
C ILE A 146 18.16 -3.50 9.09
N MET A 147 17.21 -3.19 8.21
CA MET A 147 16.92 -1.81 7.85
C MET A 147 16.22 -1.13 9.04
N MET A 148 16.81 -0.05 9.52
CA MET A 148 16.24 0.76 10.58
C MET A 148 15.78 2.11 10.02
N ASN A 149 14.91 2.79 10.73
CA ASN A 149 14.42 4.10 10.30
C ASN A 149 15.53 5.19 10.27
N ASN A 150 16.74 4.85 10.69
CA ASN A 150 17.91 5.73 10.63
C ASN A 150 19.18 4.95 10.30
N THR A 151 20.22 5.66 9.86
CA THR A 151 21.57 5.10 9.64
C THR A 151 22.38 4.92 10.92
N CYS A 152 21.88 5.42 12.04
CA CYS A 152 22.53 5.46 13.35
C CYS A 152 21.55 5.01 14.43
N PRO A 153 21.71 3.81 15.02
CA PRO A 153 20.76 3.26 15.99
C PRO A 153 20.55 4.12 17.21
N GLU A 154 21.58 4.83 17.67
CA GLU A 154 21.49 5.70 18.84
C GLU A 154 20.47 6.82 18.63
N VAL A 155 20.26 7.25 17.38
CA VAL A 155 19.26 8.25 17.02
C VAL A 155 17.90 7.60 16.79
N ALA A 156 17.85 6.46 16.11
CA ALA A 156 16.61 5.70 15.89
C ALA A 156 15.95 5.25 17.20
N LEU A 157 16.75 5.15 18.27
CA LEU A 157 16.31 4.78 19.60
C LEU A 157 15.95 6.00 20.47
N LEU A 158 15.61 7.13 19.89
CA LEU A 158 15.13 8.30 20.64
C LEU A 158 13.91 7.89 21.48
N GLY A 159 14.10 7.82 22.79
CA GLY A 159 13.07 7.44 23.74
C GLY A 159 11.81 8.30 23.61
N GLY A 160 10.68 7.77 24.01
CA GLY A 160 9.44 8.52 24.05
C GLY A 160 8.48 8.25 22.91
N GLY A 161 8.65 7.18 22.19
CA GLY A 161 7.69 6.72 21.18
C GLY A 161 8.31 6.68 19.79
N TYR A 162 9.00 7.67 19.39
CA TYR A 162 9.51 7.75 18.03
C TYR A 162 10.83 7.02 17.85
N GLY A 163 10.83 6.02 17.01
CA GLY A 163 11.98 5.17 16.79
C GLY A 163 12.13 4.02 17.80
N ARG A 164 11.11 3.79 18.63
CA ARG A 164 11.03 2.64 19.55
C ARG A 164 9.70 1.90 19.45
N ASP A 165 8.83 2.30 18.57
CA ASP A 165 7.68 1.53 18.17
C ASP A 165 8.17 0.39 17.27
N TRP A 166 7.71 -0.82 17.49
CA TRP A 166 8.23 -1.98 16.78
C TRP A 166 8.04 -1.88 15.26
N TRP A 167 6.96 -1.28 14.81
CA TRP A 167 6.71 -1.10 13.38
C TRP A 167 7.79 -0.25 12.68
N TYR A 168 8.45 0.69 13.38
CA TYR A 168 9.60 1.45 12.85
C TYR A 168 10.82 0.58 12.56
N ASP A 169 10.98 -0.56 13.28
CA ASP A 169 12.05 -1.52 13.02
C ASP A 169 11.65 -2.56 11.97
N VAL A 170 10.34 -2.70 11.68
CA VAL A 170 9.83 -3.71 10.74
C VAL A 170 9.56 -3.11 9.36
N TYR A 171 8.82 -2.00 9.28
CA TYR A 171 8.35 -1.45 8.02
C TYR A 171 9.45 -1.00 7.05
N PRO A 172 10.60 -0.43 7.47
CA PRO A 172 11.73 -0.16 6.58
C PRO A 172 12.23 -1.39 5.84
N ASN A 173 12.10 -2.58 6.43
CA ASN A 173 12.50 -3.83 5.78
C ASN A 173 11.51 -4.26 4.68
N LEU A 174 10.21 -3.96 4.83
CA LEU A 174 9.23 -4.16 3.76
C LEU A 174 9.56 -3.24 2.57
N LEU A 175 9.78 -1.95 2.84
CA LEU A 175 10.16 -0.98 1.81
C LEU A 175 11.44 -1.38 1.08
N PHE A 176 12.46 -1.82 1.82
CA PHE A 176 13.71 -2.33 1.23
C PHE A 176 13.47 -3.53 0.31
N TYR A 177 12.69 -4.51 0.76
CA TYR A 177 12.36 -5.68 -0.06
C TYR A 177 11.59 -5.28 -1.33
N ALA A 178 10.64 -4.34 -1.23
CA ALA A 178 9.92 -3.83 -2.39
C ALA A 178 10.88 -3.14 -3.39
N VAL A 179 11.82 -2.33 -2.90
CA VAL A 179 12.88 -1.75 -3.75
C VAL A 179 13.78 -2.84 -4.34
N TYR A 180 14.13 -3.87 -3.56
CA TYR A 180 14.94 -4.99 -4.05
C TYR A 180 14.25 -5.78 -5.16
N ASP A 181 12.94 -5.98 -5.09
CA ASP A 181 12.18 -6.61 -6.18
C ASP A 181 12.28 -5.80 -7.49
N GLN A 182 12.28 -4.47 -7.40
CA GLN A 182 12.41 -3.57 -8.55
C GLN A 182 13.85 -3.45 -9.08
N TYR A 183 14.85 -3.63 -8.20
CA TYR A 183 16.28 -3.54 -8.53
C TYR A 183 17.03 -4.82 -8.09
N PRO A 184 16.67 -5.99 -8.64
CA PRO A 184 17.18 -7.29 -8.16
C PRO A 184 18.70 -7.47 -8.38
N ASN A 185 19.31 -6.67 -9.24
CA ASN A 185 20.72 -6.72 -9.58
C ASN A 185 21.56 -5.61 -8.89
N GLU A 186 20.98 -4.88 -7.90
CA GLU A 186 21.78 -3.91 -7.16
C GLU A 186 22.81 -4.63 -6.28
N PRO A 187 24.12 -4.32 -6.43
CA PRO A 187 25.17 -5.02 -5.70
C PRO A 187 24.98 -4.96 -4.19
N GLY A 188 25.04 -6.12 -3.52
CA GLY A 188 24.92 -6.27 -2.07
C GLY A 188 23.47 -6.37 -1.55
N PHE A 189 22.46 -6.12 -2.38
CA PHE A 189 21.05 -6.21 -1.94
C PHE A 189 20.65 -7.64 -1.58
N GLU A 190 21.12 -8.63 -2.34
CA GLU A 190 20.83 -10.04 -2.05
C GLU A 190 21.38 -10.48 -0.69
N GLU A 191 22.63 -10.10 -0.38
CA GLU A 191 23.26 -10.41 0.92
C GLU A 191 22.50 -9.75 2.08
N ILE A 192 22.16 -8.47 1.91
CA ILE A 192 21.38 -7.71 2.91
C ILE A 192 20.01 -8.36 3.10
N ALA A 193 19.29 -8.68 2.02
CA ALA A 193 17.97 -9.30 2.09
C ALA A 193 18.00 -10.66 2.80
N LYS A 194 18.99 -11.52 2.50
CA LYS A 194 19.18 -12.79 3.21
C LYS A 194 19.43 -12.58 4.70
N THR A 195 20.32 -11.63 5.04
CA THR A 195 20.64 -11.33 6.44
C THR A 195 19.41 -10.85 7.22
N ILE A 196 18.61 -9.96 6.61
CA ILE A 196 17.32 -9.51 7.19
C ILE A 196 16.38 -10.70 7.40
N ALA A 197 16.20 -11.54 6.38
CA ALA A 197 15.32 -12.71 6.49
C ALA A 197 15.78 -13.68 7.58
N ASP A 198 17.09 -13.90 7.73
CA ASP A 198 17.64 -14.74 8.79
C ASP A 198 17.37 -14.16 10.18
N LYS A 199 17.55 -12.83 10.36
CA LYS A 199 17.23 -12.13 11.59
C LYS A 199 15.74 -12.21 11.95
N PHE A 200 14.86 -12.00 10.98
CA PHE A 200 13.40 -12.08 11.17
C PHE A 200 12.95 -13.51 11.46
N TYR A 201 13.56 -14.51 10.81
CA TYR A 201 13.28 -15.92 11.10
C TYR A 201 13.74 -16.31 12.50
N GLU A 202 14.95 -15.92 12.92
CA GLU A 202 15.46 -16.16 14.26
C GLU A 202 14.60 -15.48 15.33
N ALA A 203 14.14 -14.24 15.06
CA ALA A 203 13.22 -13.53 15.94
C ALA A 203 11.88 -14.26 16.06
N ASP A 204 11.28 -14.75 14.94
CA ASP A 204 10.04 -15.53 14.96
C ASP A 204 10.19 -16.81 15.81
N VAL A 205 11.32 -17.52 15.65
CA VAL A 205 11.62 -18.71 16.47
C VAL A 205 11.68 -18.38 17.96
N ILE A 206 12.34 -17.28 18.34
CA ILE A 206 12.45 -16.83 19.75
C ILE A 206 11.08 -16.41 20.28
N LEU A 207 10.29 -15.69 19.49
CA LEU A 207 8.95 -15.23 19.85
C LEU A 207 7.97 -16.41 20.01
N ASN A 208 8.18 -17.48 19.27
CA ASN A 208 7.41 -18.73 19.35
C ASN A 208 5.88 -18.49 19.39
N GLY A 209 5.38 -17.64 18.50
CA GLY A 209 3.97 -17.27 18.39
C GLY A 209 3.52 -16.16 19.35
N ASN A 210 4.36 -15.67 20.23
CA ASN A 210 4.05 -14.56 21.13
C ASN A 210 4.65 -13.25 20.63
N TYR A 211 3.82 -12.38 20.05
CA TYR A 211 4.21 -11.06 19.58
C TYR A 211 3.71 -9.94 20.52
N GLU A 212 3.31 -10.26 21.76
CA GLU A 212 2.80 -9.30 22.76
C GLU A 212 3.91 -8.48 23.43
N TYR A 213 4.67 -7.74 22.61
CA TYR A 213 5.78 -6.89 23.05
C TYR A 213 5.72 -5.53 22.38
N SER A 214 6.40 -4.52 23.00
CA SER A 214 6.49 -3.17 22.43
C SER A 214 7.48 -3.08 21.27
N TYR A 215 8.55 -3.89 21.31
CA TYR A 215 9.55 -4.00 20.26
C TYR A 215 10.41 -5.26 20.43
N PHE A 216 11.25 -5.55 19.42
CA PHE A 216 12.24 -6.62 19.48
C PHE A 216 13.64 -6.00 19.29
N ASP A 217 14.56 -6.28 20.21
CA ASP A 217 15.95 -5.86 20.07
C ASP A 217 16.70 -6.85 19.19
N TYR A 218 16.85 -6.53 17.90
CA TYR A 218 17.53 -7.38 16.93
C TYR A 218 19.06 -7.45 17.13
N ASN A 219 19.66 -6.54 17.93
CA ASN A 219 21.05 -6.64 18.30
C ASN A 219 21.27 -7.75 19.35
N THR A 220 20.46 -7.76 20.40
CA THR A 220 20.54 -8.75 21.48
C THR A 220 19.63 -9.96 21.27
N MET A 221 18.82 -9.95 20.23
CA MET A 221 17.82 -10.97 19.90
C MET A 221 16.86 -11.27 21.06
N LYS A 222 16.21 -10.21 21.57
CA LYS A 222 15.30 -10.32 22.72
C LYS A 222 14.02 -9.51 22.50
N PRO A 223 12.84 -10.07 22.83
CA PRO A 223 11.62 -9.29 22.92
C PRO A 223 11.68 -8.33 24.12
N MET A 224 11.17 -7.13 23.94
CA MET A 224 11.28 -6.04 24.91
C MET A 224 9.95 -5.34 25.12
N THR A 225 9.77 -4.79 26.32
CA THR A 225 8.62 -3.96 26.69
C THR A 225 9.09 -2.61 27.21
N ASN A 226 8.46 -1.55 26.74
CA ASN A 226 8.66 -0.19 27.22
C ASN A 226 7.31 0.43 27.64
N HIS A 227 7.21 1.76 27.68
CA HIS A 227 5.97 2.46 28.01
C HIS A 227 4.91 2.47 26.87
N ILE A 228 5.30 2.02 25.67
CA ILE A 228 4.39 1.87 24.53
C ILE A 228 3.72 0.49 24.65
N CYS A 229 2.47 0.40 24.26
CA CYS A 229 1.75 -0.85 24.28
C CYS A 229 2.35 -1.89 23.31
N ALA A 230 1.98 -3.15 23.50
CA ALA A 230 2.39 -4.22 22.60
C ALA A 230 1.82 -4.00 21.18
N GLN A 231 2.60 -4.41 20.17
CA GLN A 231 2.27 -4.25 18.75
C GLN A 231 2.26 -5.62 18.02
N PRO A 232 1.32 -6.51 18.34
CA PRO A 232 1.34 -7.86 17.73
C PRO A 232 1.05 -7.87 16.22
N ASP A 233 0.56 -6.78 15.63
CA ASP A 233 0.37 -6.65 14.19
C ASP A 233 1.70 -6.62 13.40
N VAL A 234 2.84 -6.43 14.06
CA VAL A 234 4.16 -6.58 13.44
C VAL A 234 4.40 -8.00 12.91
N ALA A 235 3.65 -8.99 13.42
CA ALA A 235 3.64 -10.34 12.87
C ALA A 235 3.25 -10.36 11.38
N ALA A 236 2.40 -9.43 10.92
CA ALA A 236 2.10 -9.25 9.50
C ALA A 236 3.35 -8.82 8.71
N GLY A 237 4.12 -7.89 9.26
CA GLY A 237 5.37 -7.44 8.65
C GLY A 237 6.44 -8.54 8.61
N HIS A 238 6.61 -9.29 9.72
CA HIS A 238 7.48 -10.46 9.76
C HIS A 238 7.08 -11.49 8.70
N ALA A 239 5.78 -11.83 8.63
CA ALA A 239 5.27 -12.77 7.64
C ALA A 239 5.55 -12.29 6.22
N TRP A 240 5.37 -10.99 5.93
CA TRP A 240 5.58 -10.43 4.60
C TRP A 240 7.06 -10.49 4.17
N VAL A 241 8.01 -10.09 5.05
CA VAL A 241 9.44 -10.17 4.77
C VAL A 241 9.88 -11.63 4.54
N LEU A 242 9.45 -12.54 5.42
CA LEU A 242 9.80 -13.95 5.33
C LEU A 242 9.19 -14.62 4.10
N TYR A 243 7.93 -14.30 3.75
CA TYR A 243 7.30 -14.83 2.55
C TYR A 243 7.98 -14.32 1.27
N SER A 244 8.32 -13.03 1.24
CA SER A 244 9.10 -12.43 0.15
C SER A 244 10.48 -13.09 -0.01
N ALA A 245 11.16 -13.36 1.09
CA ALA A 245 12.42 -14.11 1.11
C ALA A 245 12.24 -15.55 0.61
N TYR A 246 11.17 -16.24 1.00
CA TYR A 246 10.84 -17.56 0.46
C TYR A 246 10.63 -17.51 -1.04
N LYS A 247 9.83 -16.60 -1.55
CA LYS A 247 9.59 -16.42 -2.99
C LYS A 247 10.86 -16.10 -3.76
N LYS A 248 11.77 -15.34 -3.16
CA LYS A 248 13.05 -14.95 -3.79
C LYS A 248 14.10 -16.04 -3.74
N PHE A 249 14.26 -16.70 -2.60
CA PHE A 249 15.40 -17.61 -2.34
C PHE A 249 15.02 -19.09 -2.32
N GLY A 250 13.74 -19.45 -2.23
CA GLY A 250 13.24 -20.81 -2.22
C GLY A 250 13.48 -21.59 -0.91
N ASP A 251 14.07 -20.98 0.12
CA ASP A 251 14.36 -21.64 1.39
C ASP A 251 13.09 -21.84 2.22
N GLN A 252 12.78 -23.11 2.53
CA GLN A 252 11.57 -23.51 3.26
C GLN A 252 11.52 -22.98 4.69
N LYS A 253 12.65 -22.62 5.31
CA LYS A 253 12.64 -22.01 6.64
C LYS A 253 11.90 -20.68 6.64
N TYR A 254 12.02 -19.88 5.57
CA TYR A 254 11.33 -18.60 5.46
C TYR A 254 9.82 -18.79 5.28
N LEU A 255 9.38 -19.78 4.49
CA LEU A 255 7.96 -20.13 4.42
C LEU A 255 7.44 -20.54 5.81
N LYS A 256 8.17 -21.41 6.52
CA LYS A 256 7.79 -21.83 7.88
C LYS A 256 7.64 -20.65 8.83
N GLY A 257 8.58 -19.69 8.82
CA GLY A 257 8.51 -18.48 9.64
C GLY A 257 7.35 -17.57 9.22
N ALA A 258 7.09 -17.41 7.92
CA ALA A 258 5.96 -16.63 7.43
C ALA A 258 4.62 -17.19 7.90
N LEU A 259 4.44 -18.52 7.83
CA LEU A 259 3.23 -19.21 8.31
C LEU A 259 3.10 -19.10 9.84
N SER A 260 4.22 -19.21 10.58
CA SER A 260 4.25 -19.05 12.04
C SER A 260 3.78 -17.66 12.46
N ALA A 261 4.37 -16.61 11.89
CA ALA A 261 4.03 -15.22 12.19
C ALA A 261 2.55 -14.91 11.81
N LEU A 262 2.10 -15.38 10.65
CA LEU A 262 0.70 -15.16 10.22
C LEU A 262 -0.29 -15.90 11.13
N SER A 263 0.06 -17.10 11.61
CA SER A 263 -0.74 -17.84 12.57
C SER A 263 -0.80 -17.14 13.94
N ALA A 264 0.31 -16.54 14.38
CA ALA A 264 0.34 -15.74 15.60
C ALA A 264 -0.57 -14.50 15.50
N LEU A 265 -0.58 -13.84 14.34
CA LEU A 265 -1.49 -12.73 14.06
C LEU A 265 -2.95 -13.18 14.09
N GLU A 266 -3.29 -14.26 13.38
CA GLU A 266 -4.67 -14.79 13.36
C GLU A 266 -5.17 -15.22 14.74
N ALA A 267 -4.27 -15.74 15.58
CA ALA A 267 -4.59 -16.18 16.95
C ALA A 267 -4.92 -15.02 17.91
N GLN A 268 -4.64 -13.76 17.55
CA GLN A 268 -4.95 -12.62 18.39
C GLN A 268 -6.44 -12.59 18.75
N PRO A 269 -6.80 -12.41 20.04
CA PRO A 269 -8.19 -12.44 20.48
C PRO A 269 -8.96 -11.15 20.18
N LYS A 270 -8.23 -10.05 19.94
CA LYS A 270 -8.76 -8.71 19.66
C LYS A 270 -7.95 -8.06 18.57
N ASN A 271 -8.46 -6.97 18.01
CA ASN A 271 -7.79 -6.22 16.96
C ASN A 271 -6.40 -5.69 17.43
N PRO A 272 -5.28 -6.21 16.89
CA PRO A 272 -3.94 -5.79 17.30
C PRO A 272 -3.39 -4.63 16.48
N THR A 273 -4.15 -4.08 15.53
CA THR A 273 -3.67 -3.02 14.63
C THR A 273 -3.04 -1.88 15.40
N TYR A 274 -1.84 -1.51 15.01
CA TYR A 274 -1.16 -0.34 15.57
C TYR A 274 -1.15 0.81 14.55
N GLU A 275 -0.54 0.61 13.38
CA GLU A 275 -0.53 1.62 12.31
C GLU A 275 -0.63 1.01 10.90
N VAL A 276 0.51 0.63 10.29
CA VAL A 276 0.61 0.37 8.83
C VAL A 276 0.64 -1.12 8.46
N LEU A 277 0.84 -2.03 9.43
CA LEU A 277 1.22 -3.41 9.13
C LEU A 277 0.03 -4.37 8.93
N MET A 278 -1.12 -4.13 9.56
CA MET A 278 -2.28 -5.02 9.47
C MET A 278 -2.75 -5.30 8.01
N PRO A 279 -2.78 -4.32 7.09
CA PRO A 279 -3.12 -4.58 5.69
C PRO A 279 -2.27 -5.67 5.01
N PHE A 280 -1.00 -5.81 5.41
CA PHE A 280 -0.10 -6.87 4.90
C PHE A 280 -0.52 -8.25 5.41
N GLY A 281 -1.08 -8.34 6.62
CA GLY A 281 -1.66 -9.58 7.14
C GLY A 281 -2.87 -10.03 6.32
N ALA A 282 -3.77 -9.10 6.00
CA ALA A 282 -4.92 -9.38 5.14
C ALA A 282 -4.50 -9.85 3.74
N TYR A 283 -3.54 -9.17 3.13
CA TYR A 283 -2.99 -9.56 1.82
C TYR A 283 -2.35 -10.96 1.86
N LEU A 284 -1.50 -11.21 2.85
CA LEU A 284 -0.80 -12.50 2.95
C LEU A 284 -1.75 -13.65 3.23
N SER A 285 -2.78 -13.44 4.06
CA SER A 285 -3.80 -14.48 4.31
C SER A 285 -4.47 -14.89 3.01
N ALA A 286 -4.88 -13.94 2.15
CA ALA A 286 -5.46 -14.24 0.85
C ALA A 286 -4.46 -14.93 -0.09
N ARG A 287 -3.23 -14.40 -0.18
CA ARG A 287 -2.19 -14.91 -1.08
C ARG A 287 -1.74 -16.32 -0.70
N ILE A 288 -1.44 -16.56 0.57
CA ILE A 288 -0.97 -17.87 1.05
C ILE A 288 -2.10 -18.90 0.97
N ASN A 289 -3.35 -18.51 1.24
CA ASN A 289 -4.50 -19.39 1.00
C ASN A 289 -4.59 -19.82 -0.46
N ALA A 290 -4.44 -18.88 -1.39
CA ALA A 290 -4.52 -19.13 -2.83
C ALA A 290 -3.30 -19.93 -3.37
N GLU A 291 -2.09 -19.63 -2.89
CA GLU A 291 -0.87 -20.28 -3.38
C GLU A 291 -0.63 -21.66 -2.73
N HIS A 292 -0.92 -21.83 -1.44
CA HIS A 292 -0.60 -23.01 -0.64
C HIS A 292 -1.80 -23.83 -0.14
N GLY A 293 -3.05 -23.35 -0.37
CA GLY A 293 -4.27 -24.05 0.07
C GLY A 293 -4.50 -24.02 1.58
N THR A 294 -3.90 -23.05 2.28
CA THR A 294 -4.19 -22.78 3.71
C THR A 294 -5.59 -22.18 3.89
N LYS A 295 -5.98 -21.90 5.12
CA LYS A 295 -7.32 -21.37 5.43
C LYS A 295 -7.27 -20.26 6.47
N TYR A 296 -6.35 -19.32 6.33
CA TYR A 296 -6.31 -18.14 7.18
C TYR A 296 -7.59 -17.31 7.01
N ASN A 297 -8.04 -16.70 8.08
CA ASN A 297 -9.25 -15.89 8.09
C ASN A 297 -9.00 -14.48 7.56
N THR A 298 -9.04 -14.33 6.23
CA THR A 298 -8.85 -13.04 5.53
C THR A 298 -9.91 -12.03 5.95
N ALA A 299 -11.17 -12.45 6.19
CA ALA A 299 -12.23 -11.55 6.63
C ALA A 299 -11.89 -10.88 7.97
N LYS A 300 -11.44 -11.66 8.97
CA LYS A 300 -11.01 -11.16 10.27
C LYS A 300 -9.90 -10.10 10.14
N MET A 301 -8.90 -10.36 9.32
CA MET A 301 -7.77 -9.43 9.14
C MET A 301 -8.19 -8.17 8.39
N LEU A 302 -9.12 -8.27 7.44
CA LEU A 302 -9.70 -7.10 6.77
C LEU A 302 -10.58 -6.28 7.72
N ASP A 303 -11.46 -6.93 8.51
CA ASP A 303 -12.26 -6.21 9.50
C ASP A 303 -11.33 -5.43 10.44
N TRP A 304 -10.28 -6.05 10.96
CA TRP A 304 -9.30 -5.39 11.82
C TRP A 304 -8.54 -4.24 11.15
N THR A 305 -8.26 -4.37 9.86
CA THR A 305 -7.63 -3.30 9.08
C THR A 305 -8.51 -2.04 9.03
N PHE A 306 -9.84 -2.20 8.92
CA PHE A 306 -10.74 -1.09 8.64
C PHE A 306 -11.54 -0.59 9.84
N ASP A 307 -11.80 -1.41 10.87
CA ASP A 307 -12.86 -1.18 11.85
C ASP A 307 -12.64 -0.04 12.85
N GLY A 308 -11.39 0.35 13.08
CA GLY A 308 -11.07 1.39 14.07
C GLY A 308 -11.24 0.96 15.53
N THR A 309 -11.16 -0.36 15.83
CA THR A 309 -11.30 -0.92 17.18
C THR A 309 -10.05 -1.59 17.76
N PRO A 310 -8.82 -1.15 17.41
CA PRO A 310 -7.61 -1.77 17.95
C PRO A 310 -7.48 -1.55 19.45
N VAL A 311 -6.80 -2.50 20.11
CA VAL A 311 -6.63 -2.49 21.57
C VAL A 311 -5.68 -1.39 22.04
N CYS A 312 -4.64 -1.15 21.27
CA CYS A 312 -3.55 -0.24 21.65
C CYS A 312 -3.72 1.15 21.03
N ARG A 313 -3.75 1.20 19.71
CA ARG A 313 -3.89 2.46 18.98
C ARG A 313 -5.38 2.76 18.77
N GLU A 314 -6.05 3.21 19.84
CA GLU A 314 -7.50 3.41 19.84
C GLU A 314 -7.97 4.24 18.64
N GLY A 315 -9.00 3.75 17.95
CA GLY A 315 -9.59 4.39 16.79
C GLY A 315 -8.84 4.19 15.47
N TRP A 316 -7.67 3.53 15.47
CA TRP A 316 -6.89 3.37 14.24
C TRP A 316 -7.57 2.41 13.26
N GLY A 317 -7.80 2.90 12.03
CA GLY A 317 -8.52 2.19 10.97
C GLY A 317 -8.92 3.15 9.85
N ALA A 318 -9.93 2.80 9.06
CA ALA A 318 -10.42 3.68 8.02
C ALA A 318 -11.41 4.71 8.56
N LEU A 319 -11.21 5.98 8.21
CA LEU A 319 -12.16 7.03 8.52
C LEU A 319 -13.36 6.98 7.57
N VAL A 320 -14.52 7.34 8.12
CA VAL A 320 -15.76 7.47 7.38
C VAL A 320 -16.49 8.72 7.87
N GLY A 321 -16.92 9.54 6.96
CA GLY A 321 -17.75 10.68 7.28
C GLY A 321 -17.36 11.97 6.58
N ASN A 322 -18.09 13.01 6.93
CA ASN A 322 -17.94 14.35 6.38
C ASN A 322 -17.65 15.34 7.51
N TRP A 323 -16.57 16.10 7.36
CA TRP A 323 -16.20 17.16 8.30
C TRP A 323 -16.40 18.51 7.61
N ASN A 324 -17.45 19.23 8.01
CA ASN A 324 -17.81 20.56 7.46
C ASN A 324 -17.90 20.63 5.92
N GLY A 325 -18.52 19.63 5.32
CA GLY A 325 -18.70 19.58 3.85
C GLY A 325 -17.59 18.85 3.10
N ILE A 326 -16.50 18.44 3.78
CA ILE A 326 -15.37 17.70 3.21
C ILE A 326 -15.49 16.23 3.59
N ASP A 327 -15.71 15.37 2.58
CA ASP A 327 -15.77 13.92 2.76
C ASP A 327 -14.36 13.34 2.86
N ILE A 328 -14.05 12.78 4.05
CA ILE A 328 -12.75 12.18 4.38
C ILE A 328 -12.77 10.65 4.32
N SER A 329 -13.87 10.07 3.87
CA SER A 329 -14.05 8.62 3.84
C SER A 329 -12.97 7.92 3.02
N GLY A 330 -12.48 6.82 3.55
CA GLY A 330 -11.46 5.98 2.92
C GLY A 330 -10.02 6.32 3.31
N THR A 331 -9.75 7.45 3.96
CA THR A 331 -8.43 7.72 4.54
C THR A 331 -8.19 6.83 5.75
N PHE A 332 -6.96 6.42 5.99
CA PHE A 332 -6.55 5.69 7.19
C PHE A 332 -6.03 6.63 8.27
N GLY A 333 -6.26 6.26 9.51
CA GLY A 333 -5.82 7.02 10.67
C GLY A 333 -6.64 6.67 11.92
N SER A 334 -6.76 7.63 12.86
CA SER A 334 -7.50 7.43 14.12
C SER A 334 -8.85 8.15 14.11
N THR A 335 -9.89 7.48 14.59
CA THR A 335 -11.22 8.09 14.83
C THR A 335 -11.27 8.87 16.15
N VAL A 336 -10.26 8.76 17.01
CA VAL A 336 -10.20 9.32 18.37
C VAL A 336 -9.13 10.40 18.52
N ASP A 337 -7.93 10.17 18.01
CA ASP A 337 -6.84 11.15 18.09
C ASP A 337 -7.29 12.49 17.47
N HIS A 338 -7.10 13.59 18.17
CA HIS A 338 -7.57 14.92 17.74
C HIS A 338 -9.07 15.00 17.39
N GLY A 339 -9.89 14.09 17.94
CA GLY A 339 -11.30 13.92 17.58
C GLY A 339 -11.52 13.29 16.18
N GLY A 340 -10.45 12.90 15.53
CA GLY A 340 -10.32 12.30 14.21
C GLY A 340 -9.05 12.77 13.53
N TYR A 341 -8.25 11.83 13.02
CA TYR A 341 -6.97 12.07 12.35
C TYR A 341 -6.83 11.18 11.13
N GLY A 342 -6.82 11.77 9.93
CA GLY A 342 -6.48 11.08 8.69
C GLY A 342 -5.01 11.25 8.37
N PHE A 343 -4.29 10.14 8.16
CA PHE A 343 -2.85 10.11 7.95
C PHE A 343 -2.52 9.75 6.50
N LEU A 344 -1.75 10.62 5.83
CA LEU A 344 -1.41 10.51 4.42
C LEU A 344 -0.67 9.20 4.12
N MET A 345 0.45 8.96 4.81
CA MET A 345 1.33 7.83 4.55
C MET A 345 0.58 6.51 4.67
N ASN A 346 -0.13 6.30 5.76
CA ASN A 346 -0.89 5.06 5.97
C ASN A 346 -2.00 4.86 4.94
N THR A 347 -2.59 5.97 4.44
CA THR A 347 -3.60 5.89 3.38
C THR A 347 -3.01 5.39 2.07
N TYR A 348 -1.83 5.88 1.69
CA TYR A 348 -1.14 5.42 0.49
C TYR A 348 -0.62 3.99 0.65
N ASP A 349 -0.01 3.70 1.79
CA ASP A 349 0.63 2.43 2.06
C ASP A 349 -0.37 1.28 2.20
N ALA A 350 -1.59 1.53 2.67
CA ALA A 350 -2.64 0.53 2.70
C ALA A 350 -3.03 0.01 1.30
N ALA A 351 -2.93 0.84 0.26
CA ALA A 351 -3.22 0.41 -1.10
C ALA A 351 -2.19 -0.58 -1.65
N TRP A 352 -0.95 -0.50 -1.17
CA TRP A 352 0.10 -1.41 -1.61
C TRP A 352 -0.29 -2.88 -1.44
N PRO A 353 -0.67 -3.39 -0.22
CA PRO A 353 -1.07 -4.78 -0.06
C PRO A 353 -2.54 -5.04 -0.45
N LEU A 354 -3.47 -4.10 -0.19
CA LEU A 354 -4.90 -4.37 -0.34
C LEU A 354 -5.35 -4.46 -1.81
N ILE A 355 -4.72 -3.73 -2.72
CA ILE A 355 -5.10 -3.79 -4.13
C ILE A 355 -4.70 -5.12 -4.77
N PRO A 356 -3.46 -5.62 -4.70
CA PRO A 356 -3.12 -6.94 -5.24
C PRO A 356 -3.80 -8.11 -4.51
N MET A 357 -4.25 -7.94 -3.27
CA MET A 357 -4.99 -8.97 -2.52
C MET A 357 -6.17 -9.53 -3.34
N VAL A 358 -6.88 -8.66 -4.06
CA VAL A 358 -8.04 -9.02 -4.88
C VAL A 358 -7.70 -10.03 -5.99
N ARG A 359 -6.44 -10.11 -6.40
CA ARG A 359 -5.97 -11.11 -7.36
C ARG A 359 -6.03 -12.53 -6.78
N TYR A 360 -5.84 -12.65 -5.48
CA TYR A 360 -5.81 -13.91 -4.74
C TYR A 360 -7.17 -14.29 -4.12
N ASP A 361 -8.00 -13.27 -3.79
CA ASP A 361 -9.37 -13.47 -3.31
C ASP A 361 -10.31 -12.42 -3.91
N GLN A 362 -10.94 -12.78 -5.03
CA GLN A 362 -11.84 -11.92 -5.79
C GLN A 362 -13.17 -11.66 -5.07
N SER A 363 -13.46 -12.39 -3.99
CA SER A 363 -14.67 -12.15 -3.20
C SER A 363 -14.69 -10.77 -2.52
N TYR A 364 -13.54 -10.10 -2.43
CA TYR A 364 -13.40 -8.74 -1.90
C TYR A 364 -13.28 -7.65 -2.98
N ALA A 365 -13.49 -7.97 -4.25
CA ALA A 365 -13.29 -7.03 -5.36
C ALA A 365 -14.15 -5.77 -5.21
N THR A 366 -15.42 -5.93 -4.85
CA THR A 366 -16.36 -4.80 -4.73
C THR A 366 -16.01 -3.89 -3.56
N VAL A 367 -15.76 -4.44 -2.38
CA VAL A 367 -15.44 -3.61 -1.19
C VAL A 367 -14.10 -2.91 -1.32
N ILE A 368 -13.06 -3.58 -1.85
CA ILE A 368 -11.76 -2.95 -2.07
C ILE A 368 -11.84 -1.87 -3.16
N GLY A 369 -12.59 -2.12 -4.24
CA GLY A 369 -12.83 -1.11 -5.28
C GLY A 369 -13.58 0.12 -4.75
N LYS A 370 -14.60 -0.08 -3.92
CA LYS A 370 -15.34 0.99 -3.24
C LYS A 370 -14.45 1.79 -2.30
N TRP A 371 -13.68 1.11 -1.44
CA TRP A 371 -12.72 1.77 -0.55
C TRP A 371 -11.71 2.60 -1.35
N MET A 372 -11.09 2.02 -2.38
CA MET A 372 -10.05 2.70 -3.16
C MET A 372 -10.58 3.95 -3.88
N LEU A 373 -11.82 3.93 -4.37
CA LEU A 373 -12.45 5.12 -4.96
C LEU A 373 -12.60 6.25 -3.93
N ASN A 374 -13.04 5.91 -2.72
CA ASN A 374 -13.17 6.88 -1.61
C ASN A 374 -11.80 7.40 -1.17
N ALA A 375 -10.83 6.53 -0.94
CA ALA A 375 -9.47 6.89 -0.58
C ALA A 375 -8.82 7.81 -1.63
N ALA A 376 -8.94 7.46 -2.91
CA ALA A 376 -8.43 8.30 -4.00
C ALA A 376 -9.13 9.66 -4.07
N ASN A 377 -10.43 9.72 -3.77
CA ASN A 377 -11.14 10.99 -3.74
C ASN A 377 -10.75 11.85 -2.54
N ALA A 378 -10.62 11.28 -1.35
CA ALA A 378 -10.33 12.00 -0.11
C ALA A 378 -8.86 12.44 -0.02
N SER A 379 -7.92 11.65 -0.53
CA SER A 379 -6.48 11.93 -0.42
C SER A 379 -6.03 13.23 -1.09
N ARG A 380 -6.85 13.83 -1.99
CA ARG A 380 -6.54 15.16 -2.50
C ARG A 380 -6.46 16.22 -1.42
N PHE A 381 -7.21 16.07 -0.34
CA PHE A 381 -7.28 17.04 0.75
C PHE A 381 -6.03 17.07 1.64
N PHE A 382 -5.11 16.15 1.46
CA PHE A 382 -3.78 16.27 2.04
C PHE A 382 -2.91 17.31 1.29
N TYR A 383 -3.31 17.75 0.10
CA TYR A 383 -2.56 18.72 -0.70
C TYR A 383 -3.19 20.10 -0.61
N PRO A 384 -2.38 21.13 -0.30
CA PRO A 384 -2.89 22.47 -0.03
C PRO A 384 -3.67 23.09 -1.20
N GLN A 385 -3.33 22.80 -2.46
CA GLN A 385 -4.07 23.33 -3.60
C GLN A 385 -5.50 22.80 -3.75
N TYR A 386 -5.91 21.80 -2.96
CA TYR A 386 -7.26 21.23 -2.98
C TYR A 386 -8.02 21.43 -1.67
N MET A 387 -7.35 21.96 -0.64
CA MET A 387 -7.93 22.31 0.65
C MET A 387 -8.22 23.82 0.67
N PRO A 388 -9.38 24.27 1.16
CA PRO A 388 -9.60 25.71 1.34
C PRO A 388 -8.72 26.31 2.45
N ASP A 389 -8.19 27.52 2.26
CA ASP A 389 -7.22 28.19 3.17
C ASP A 389 -7.65 28.21 4.65
N GLN A 390 -8.98 28.33 4.92
CA GLN A 390 -9.50 28.33 6.30
C GLN A 390 -9.37 26.97 7.02
N HIS A 391 -8.88 25.96 6.35
CA HIS A 391 -8.63 24.61 6.87
C HIS A 391 -7.14 24.29 6.98
N GLU A 392 -6.26 25.20 6.60
CA GLU A 392 -4.82 24.94 6.46
C GLU A 392 -4.00 25.67 7.50
N THR A 393 -3.02 24.97 8.07
CA THR A 393 -2.04 25.57 8.99
C THR A 393 -0.98 26.37 8.24
N ILE A 394 -0.71 26.04 6.97
CA ILE A 394 0.23 26.77 6.09
C ILE A 394 -0.43 26.98 4.71
N PRO A 395 -1.34 27.97 4.57
CA PRO A 395 -2.02 28.21 3.28
C PRO A 395 -1.07 28.47 2.10
N GLU A 396 0.13 29.04 2.37
CA GLU A 396 1.16 29.25 1.37
C GLU A 396 1.93 27.98 0.94
N LEU A 397 1.65 26.83 1.52
CA LEU A 397 2.39 25.58 1.26
C LEU A 397 2.34 25.19 -0.23
N ALA A 398 1.21 25.39 -0.90
CA ALA A 398 1.06 25.12 -2.34
C ALA A 398 2.06 25.91 -3.19
N GLU A 399 2.22 27.19 -2.90
CA GLU A 399 3.15 28.06 -3.63
C GLU A 399 4.60 27.69 -3.33
N VAL A 400 4.94 27.55 -2.05
CA VAL A 400 6.31 27.27 -1.58
C VAL A 400 6.81 25.92 -2.11
N THR A 401 5.94 24.92 -2.18
CA THR A 401 6.29 23.55 -2.58
C THR A 401 5.88 23.19 -4.00
N LYS A 402 5.33 24.14 -4.75
CA LYS A 402 4.76 23.91 -6.08
C LYS A 402 3.65 22.84 -6.08
N GLY A 403 2.97 22.67 -4.94
CA GLY A 403 1.87 21.75 -4.76
C GLY A 403 2.25 20.26 -4.72
N VAL A 404 3.53 19.92 -4.58
CA VAL A 404 3.98 18.52 -4.60
C VAL A 404 4.18 17.91 -3.21
N ILE A 405 4.29 18.73 -2.18
CA ILE A 405 4.39 18.29 -0.79
C ILE A 405 3.02 18.41 -0.15
N ALA A 406 2.58 17.31 0.43
CA ALA A 406 1.33 17.24 1.17
C ALA A 406 1.52 17.57 2.65
N TYR A 407 0.45 17.92 3.32
CA TYR A 407 0.38 17.80 4.76
C TYR A 407 0.50 16.32 5.17
N GLU A 408 1.08 16.07 6.32
CA GLU A 408 1.13 14.71 6.87
C GLU A 408 -0.27 14.17 7.16
N GLY A 409 -1.14 15.03 7.70
CA GLY A 409 -2.47 14.64 8.11
C GLY A 409 -3.53 15.72 8.02
N ILE A 410 -4.76 15.27 8.17
CA ILE A 410 -5.95 16.07 8.37
C ILE A 410 -6.58 15.70 9.70
N ILE A 411 -6.83 16.67 10.57
CA ILE A 411 -7.35 16.43 11.92
C ILE A 411 -8.65 17.19 12.15
N LYS A 412 -9.44 16.70 13.09
CA LYS A 412 -10.72 17.35 13.42
C LYS A 412 -10.56 18.51 14.39
N GLN A 413 -9.58 18.42 15.28
CA GLN A 413 -9.27 19.48 16.24
C GLN A 413 -7.77 19.66 16.34
N SER A 414 -7.27 20.87 16.08
CA SER A 414 -5.88 21.18 16.33
C SER A 414 -5.61 21.30 17.83
N GLY A 415 -4.49 20.73 18.28
CA GLY A 415 -4.00 20.88 19.65
C GLY A 415 -3.27 22.20 19.89
N TYR A 416 -3.07 23.00 18.86
CA TYR A 416 -2.30 24.25 18.95
C TYR A 416 -3.22 25.47 19.02
N LYS A 417 -3.02 26.31 20.04
CA LYS A 417 -3.79 27.53 20.22
C LYS A 417 -3.75 28.45 19.00
N GLU A 418 -2.66 28.46 18.28
CA GLU A 418 -2.47 29.22 17.04
C GLU A 418 -3.50 28.85 15.97
N TYR A 419 -3.98 27.60 15.97
CA TYR A 419 -4.90 27.06 14.97
C TYR A 419 -6.31 26.77 15.50
N GLU A 420 -6.65 27.26 16.71
CA GLU A 420 -7.94 27.01 17.36
C GLU A 420 -9.16 27.50 16.55
N ASN A 421 -8.94 28.47 15.67
CA ASN A 421 -9.99 29.06 14.82
C ASN A 421 -10.13 28.38 13.45
N LEU A 422 -9.25 27.45 13.11
CA LEU A 422 -9.36 26.72 11.85
C LEU A 422 -10.53 25.74 11.87
N LYS A 423 -11.17 25.59 10.72
CA LYS A 423 -12.30 24.65 10.56
C LYS A 423 -11.81 23.24 10.29
N ALA A 424 -12.47 22.26 10.88
CA ALA A 424 -12.21 20.85 10.54
C ALA A 424 -12.64 20.51 9.09
N PRO A 425 -11.91 19.65 8.37
CA PRO A 425 -10.61 19.11 8.73
C PRO A 425 -9.52 20.18 8.74
N VAL A 426 -8.62 20.14 9.72
CA VAL A 426 -7.45 20.99 9.77
C VAL A 426 -6.29 20.24 9.14
N ALA A 427 -5.77 20.72 8.03
CA ALA A 427 -4.61 20.16 7.37
C ALA A 427 -3.34 20.63 8.09
N GLN A 428 -2.57 19.70 8.61
CA GLN A 428 -1.32 19.99 9.32
C GLN A 428 -0.27 18.90 9.12
N GLY A 429 0.99 19.28 9.23
CA GLY A 429 2.10 18.36 9.33
C GLY A 429 2.34 17.90 10.76
N ASP A 430 3.37 17.07 10.96
CA ASP A 430 3.94 16.78 12.28
C ASP A 430 4.37 18.06 12.96
N GLY A 431 3.66 18.47 13.91
CA GLY A 431 3.87 19.75 14.56
C GLY A 431 5.16 19.85 15.40
N PRO A 432 5.25 20.88 16.24
CA PRO A 432 6.45 21.19 17.01
C PRO A 432 6.74 20.22 18.15
N LEU A 433 6.12 19.07 18.19
CA LEU A 433 6.36 18.02 19.20
C LEU A 433 7.85 17.66 19.32
N TRP A 434 8.60 17.84 18.25
CA TRP A 434 10.00 17.51 18.14
C TRP A 434 10.93 18.65 18.51
N VAL A 435 10.47 19.88 18.42
CA VAL A 435 11.29 21.09 18.60
C VAL A 435 10.62 22.01 19.61
N LEU A 436 10.95 21.85 20.88
CA LEU A 436 10.40 22.67 21.95
C LEU A 436 10.75 24.15 21.73
N GLY A 437 9.73 25.01 21.70
CA GLY A 437 9.86 26.44 21.55
C GLY A 437 9.99 26.96 20.12
N GLU A 438 9.95 26.06 19.12
CA GLU A 438 9.92 26.46 17.72
C GLU A 438 8.51 26.86 17.27
N ASN A 439 8.44 27.58 16.13
CA ASN A 439 7.17 27.97 15.53
C ASN A 439 6.45 26.73 14.96
N PRO A 440 5.22 26.38 15.38
CA PRO A 440 4.46 25.25 14.87
C PRO A 440 4.37 25.22 13.35
N LYS A 441 4.14 26.36 12.72
CA LYS A 441 4.01 26.50 11.28
C LYS A 441 5.26 26.06 10.52
N GLU A 442 6.44 26.38 11.03
CA GLU A 442 7.71 26.00 10.40
C GLU A 442 8.02 24.52 10.60
N SER A 443 7.74 23.99 11.77
CA SER A 443 8.01 22.58 12.09
C SER A 443 7.07 21.60 11.38
N GLN A 444 5.97 22.08 10.80
CA GLN A 444 5.07 21.25 9.99
C GLN A 444 5.51 21.09 8.53
N PHE A 445 6.60 21.71 8.13
CA PHE A 445 7.11 21.65 6.76
C PHE A 445 8.09 20.48 6.58
N SER A 446 7.59 19.36 6.10
CA SER A 446 8.40 18.16 5.89
C SER A 446 7.91 17.33 4.69
N VAL A 447 8.70 16.34 4.28
CA VAL A 447 8.36 15.40 3.20
C VAL A 447 8.09 13.98 3.72
N TYR A 448 7.58 13.83 4.91
CA TYR A 448 7.44 12.55 5.59
C TYR A 448 6.73 11.48 4.76
N GLY A 449 5.46 11.65 4.43
CA GLY A 449 4.67 10.69 3.65
C GLY A 449 4.50 11.04 2.18
N SER A 450 4.85 12.26 1.76
CA SER A 450 4.53 12.75 0.41
C SER A 450 5.17 11.94 -0.72
N GLY A 451 6.34 11.32 -0.48
CA GLY A 451 7.02 10.48 -1.47
C GLY A 451 6.31 9.16 -1.78
N HIS A 452 5.42 8.70 -0.91
CA HIS A 452 4.64 7.48 -1.07
C HIS A 452 3.51 7.61 -2.12
N VAL A 453 3.23 8.83 -2.58
CA VAL A 453 2.21 9.12 -3.61
C VAL A 453 2.35 8.27 -4.88
N GLY A 454 3.56 7.80 -5.19
CA GLY A 454 3.82 6.90 -6.32
C GLY A 454 3.11 5.56 -6.23
N ILE A 455 2.72 5.10 -5.04
CA ILE A 455 1.88 3.91 -4.85
C ILE A 455 0.53 4.14 -5.53
N PHE A 456 -0.19 5.22 -5.18
CA PHE A 456 -1.44 5.58 -5.86
C PHE A 456 -1.21 5.88 -7.35
N GLY A 457 -0.13 6.59 -7.68
CA GLY A 457 0.21 6.94 -9.06
C GLY A 457 0.45 5.74 -9.98
N SER A 458 0.89 4.61 -9.43
CA SER A 458 1.12 3.37 -10.18
C SER A 458 -0.12 2.48 -10.26
N ILE A 459 -0.98 2.54 -9.25
CA ILE A 459 -2.21 1.73 -9.14
C ILE A 459 -3.35 2.35 -9.94
N ILE A 460 -3.58 3.67 -9.80
CA ILE A 460 -4.79 4.34 -10.26
C ILE A 460 -4.65 4.85 -11.70
N ARG A 461 -5.66 4.57 -12.52
CA ARG A 461 -5.88 5.21 -13.80
C ARG A 461 -7.37 5.54 -13.97
N GLU A 462 -7.70 6.72 -14.44
CA GLU A 462 -9.07 7.04 -14.83
C GLU A 462 -9.49 6.26 -16.09
N THR A 463 -10.79 5.94 -16.17
CA THR A 463 -11.40 5.35 -17.37
C THR A 463 -12.16 6.41 -18.16
N ASN A 464 -12.79 6.01 -19.27
CA ASN A 464 -13.72 6.86 -20.01
C ASN A 464 -15.02 7.17 -19.25
N VAL A 465 -15.26 6.56 -18.11
CA VAL A 465 -16.41 6.81 -17.23
C VAL A 465 -15.90 7.42 -15.93
N LYS A 466 -16.09 8.73 -15.77
CA LYS A 466 -15.71 9.44 -14.53
C LYS A 466 -16.34 8.74 -13.33
N GLY A 467 -15.52 8.34 -12.36
CA GLY A 467 -15.93 7.60 -11.15
C GLY A 467 -15.70 6.09 -11.23
N ILE A 468 -15.37 5.53 -12.40
CA ILE A 468 -14.87 4.16 -12.49
C ILE A 468 -13.37 4.21 -12.74
N LEU A 469 -12.60 3.71 -11.78
CA LEU A 469 -11.14 3.62 -11.86
C LEU A 469 -10.71 2.27 -12.44
N GLN A 470 -9.60 2.26 -13.17
CA GLN A 470 -8.83 1.07 -13.46
C GLN A 470 -7.73 0.96 -12.42
N LEU A 471 -7.75 -0.08 -11.60
CA LEU A 471 -6.77 -0.33 -10.55
C LEU A 471 -5.84 -1.47 -10.96
N ASN A 472 -4.54 -1.19 -11.05
CA ASN A 472 -3.55 -2.18 -11.45
C ASN A 472 -3.22 -3.10 -10.26
N LEU A 473 -3.54 -4.39 -10.39
CA LEU A 473 -3.33 -5.38 -9.33
C LEU A 473 -1.90 -5.96 -9.28
N LEU A 474 -1.01 -5.56 -10.19
CA LEU A 474 0.33 -6.15 -10.28
C LEU A 474 1.44 -5.20 -9.82
N THR A 475 1.20 -3.90 -9.84
CA THR A 475 2.27 -2.92 -9.66
C THR A 475 2.92 -2.96 -8.28
N THR A 476 2.18 -3.39 -7.27
CA THR A 476 2.65 -3.55 -5.88
C THR A 476 2.62 -5.00 -5.39
N ASP A 477 2.37 -5.96 -6.27
CA ASP A 477 2.35 -7.40 -5.98
C ASP A 477 3.78 -7.98 -6.03
N PHE A 478 4.66 -7.45 -5.17
CA PHE A 478 6.08 -7.79 -5.15
C PHE A 478 6.32 -9.27 -4.89
N PHE A 479 7.41 -9.80 -5.47
CA PHE A 479 7.79 -11.20 -5.40
C PHE A 479 6.66 -12.17 -5.80
N SER A 480 5.74 -11.69 -6.64
CA SER A 480 4.70 -12.55 -7.21
C SER A 480 5.25 -13.36 -8.40
N ASP A 481 4.59 -14.48 -8.67
CA ASP A 481 4.88 -15.26 -9.87
C ASP A 481 4.47 -14.48 -11.13
N LYS A 482 4.99 -14.91 -12.29
CA LYS A 482 4.62 -14.34 -13.57
C LYS A 482 3.10 -14.24 -13.71
N ALA A 483 2.62 -13.08 -14.14
CA ALA A 483 1.19 -12.80 -14.29
C ALA A 483 0.91 -12.06 -15.61
N TYR A 484 -0.31 -12.21 -16.09
CA TYR A 484 -0.84 -11.37 -17.16
C TYR A 484 -1.39 -10.06 -16.60
N PRO A 485 -1.44 -8.97 -17.41
CA PRO A 485 -2.03 -7.71 -16.97
C PRO A 485 -3.41 -7.92 -16.34
N THR A 486 -3.57 -7.47 -15.11
CA THR A 486 -4.76 -7.71 -14.29
C THR A 486 -5.20 -6.41 -13.64
N TYR A 487 -6.48 -6.08 -13.79
CA TYR A 487 -7.04 -4.82 -13.31
C TYR A 487 -8.38 -5.02 -12.63
N LEU A 488 -8.59 -4.30 -11.53
CA LEU A 488 -9.88 -4.18 -10.84
C LEU A 488 -10.61 -2.93 -11.33
N TYR A 489 -11.92 -3.08 -11.52
CA TYR A 489 -12.88 -2.00 -11.82
C TYR A 489 -14.06 -2.13 -10.86
N TYR A 490 -14.49 -1.03 -10.28
CA TYR A 490 -15.71 -0.93 -9.48
C TYR A 490 -16.65 0.10 -10.09
N ASN A 491 -17.92 -0.28 -10.30
CA ASN A 491 -18.97 0.62 -10.78
C ASN A 491 -19.76 1.18 -9.58
N PRO A 492 -19.57 2.44 -9.18
CA PRO A 492 -20.24 3.05 -8.03
C PRO A 492 -21.68 3.51 -8.35
N PHE A 493 -22.16 3.31 -9.59
CA PHE A 493 -23.45 3.81 -10.01
C PHE A 493 -24.55 2.75 -9.83
N THR A 494 -25.78 3.22 -9.57
CA THR A 494 -27.00 2.38 -9.49
C THR A 494 -27.47 1.87 -10.84
N THR A 495 -26.73 2.14 -11.91
CA THR A 495 -26.98 1.66 -13.28
C THR A 495 -25.70 1.06 -13.86
N ALA A 496 -25.84 0.05 -14.70
CA ALA A 496 -24.71 -0.53 -15.40
C ALA A 496 -23.99 0.52 -16.26
N LYS A 497 -22.65 0.43 -16.31
CA LYS A 497 -21.78 1.32 -17.08
C LYS A 497 -20.92 0.51 -18.05
N THR A 498 -20.51 1.16 -19.13
CA THR A 498 -19.60 0.55 -20.10
C THR A 498 -18.28 1.28 -20.10
N VAL A 499 -17.23 0.59 -19.68
CA VAL A 499 -15.85 1.07 -19.74
C VAL A 499 -15.18 0.58 -21.03
N THR A 500 -14.30 1.42 -21.58
CA THR A 500 -13.43 1.03 -22.69
C THR A 500 -12.08 0.62 -22.13
N VAL A 501 -11.72 -0.65 -22.33
CA VAL A 501 -10.41 -1.17 -21.91
C VAL A 501 -9.51 -1.30 -23.13
N ALA A 502 -8.31 -0.74 -23.05
CA ALA A 502 -7.34 -0.77 -24.13
C ALA A 502 -6.37 -1.96 -23.97
N THR A 503 -5.93 -2.51 -25.10
CA THR A 503 -4.89 -3.55 -25.16
C THR A 503 -3.63 -3.00 -25.82
N LYS A 504 -2.51 -3.70 -25.69
CA LYS A 504 -1.29 -3.36 -26.44
C LYS A 504 -1.50 -3.70 -27.91
N LYS A 505 -1.24 -2.76 -28.82
CA LYS A 505 -1.55 -2.86 -30.27
C LYS A 505 -0.96 -4.08 -31.01
N ALA A 506 0.05 -4.75 -30.47
CA ALA A 506 0.79 -5.79 -31.20
C ALA A 506 0.23 -7.21 -31.00
N GLU A 507 -0.62 -7.46 -29.99
CA GLU A 507 -1.05 -8.81 -29.64
C GLU A 507 -2.55 -8.88 -29.46
N LYS A 508 -3.17 -9.94 -30.00
CA LYS A 508 -4.57 -10.26 -29.73
C LYS A 508 -4.69 -10.90 -28.35
N VAL A 509 -5.62 -10.43 -27.55
CA VAL A 509 -5.90 -10.97 -26.23
C VAL A 509 -7.33 -11.41 -26.06
N ASN A 510 -7.55 -12.37 -25.19
CA ASN A 510 -8.85 -12.65 -24.59
C ASN A 510 -8.91 -11.97 -23.23
N ILE A 511 -10.07 -11.45 -22.84
CA ILE A 511 -10.29 -10.80 -21.56
C ILE A 511 -11.14 -11.73 -20.69
N TYR A 512 -10.56 -12.21 -19.62
CA TYR A 512 -11.21 -13.07 -18.64
C TYR A 512 -11.57 -12.25 -17.39
N ASN A 513 -12.80 -12.39 -16.90
CA ASN A 513 -13.24 -11.78 -15.65
C ASN A 513 -13.27 -12.84 -14.56
N THR A 514 -12.34 -12.76 -13.59
CA THR A 514 -12.21 -13.74 -12.52
C THR A 514 -13.37 -13.69 -11.51
N VAL A 515 -14.10 -12.56 -11.39
CA VAL A 515 -15.30 -12.46 -10.53
C VAL A 515 -16.47 -13.27 -11.12
N SER A 516 -16.67 -13.21 -12.41
CA SER A 516 -17.75 -13.96 -13.09
C SER A 516 -17.31 -15.33 -13.63
N GLY A 517 -16.01 -15.63 -13.63
CA GLY A 517 -15.47 -16.91 -14.12
C GLY A 517 -15.57 -17.11 -15.62
N ILE A 518 -15.75 -16.05 -16.44
CA ILE A 518 -15.97 -16.15 -17.89
C ILE A 518 -15.05 -15.25 -18.72
N PHE A 519 -14.81 -15.66 -19.97
CA PHE A 519 -14.23 -14.80 -20.98
C PHE A 519 -15.28 -13.83 -21.51
N ILE A 520 -15.15 -12.55 -21.19
CA ILE A 520 -16.11 -11.50 -21.56
C ILE A 520 -15.81 -10.85 -22.91
N ALA A 521 -14.60 -11.02 -23.44
CA ALA A 521 -14.21 -10.61 -24.78
C ALA A 521 -13.11 -11.54 -25.33
N ARG A 522 -13.12 -11.74 -26.64
CA ARG A 522 -12.13 -12.61 -27.32
C ARG A 522 -11.53 -11.92 -28.52
N ASN A 523 -10.28 -12.26 -28.85
CA ASN A 523 -9.52 -11.76 -30.00
C ASN A 523 -9.46 -10.22 -30.07
N VAL A 524 -9.36 -9.55 -28.93
CA VAL A 524 -9.29 -8.09 -28.83
C VAL A 524 -7.91 -7.62 -29.27
N SER A 525 -7.84 -6.71 -30.25
CA SER A 525 -6.58 -6.21 -30.82
C SER A 525 -6.22 -4.78 -30.43
N VAL A 526 -7.19 -3.95 -30.05
CA VAL A 526 -6.96 -2.52 -29.72
C VAL A 526 -7.67 -2.14 -28.44
N SER A 527 -8.97 -2.39 -28.39
CA SER A 527 -9.80 -2.10 -27.23
C SER A 527 -11.08 -2.92 -27.25
N SER A 528 -11.72 -3.04 -26.10
CA SER A 528 -13.04 -3.65 -25.95
C SER A 528 -13.92 -2.81 -25.04
N LYS A 529 -15.22 -2.85 -25.27
CA LYS A 529 -16.23 -2.26 -24.41
C LYS A 529 -16.71 -3.30 -23.41
N ILE A 530 -16.51 -3.06 -22.14
CA ILE A 530 -16.87 -3.97 -21.05
C ILE A 530 -17.99 -3.35 -20.23
N LYS A 531 -19.11 -4.05 -20.13
CA LYS A 531 -20.21 -3.69 -19.24
C LYS A 531 -19.89 -4.15 -17.82
N ILE A 532 -20.05 -3.26 -16.84
CA ILE A 532 -19.99 -3.56 -15.41
C ILE A 532 -21.37 -3.22 -14.84
N ASP A 533 -21.98 -4.18 -14.17
CA ASP A 533 -23.32 -4.00 -13.63
C ASP A 533 -23.37 -2.98 -12.48
N ALA A 534 -24.55 -2.59 -12.05
CA ALA A 534 -24.74 -1.56 -11.02
C ALA A 534 -24.16 -2.02 -9.67
N LEU A 535 -23.36 -1.15 -9.03
CA LEU A 535 -22.74 -1.41 -7.70
C LEU A 535 -21.94 -2.72 -7.67
N ASP A 536 -21.38 -3.12 -8.82
CA ASP A 536 -20.62 -4.37 -8.98
C ASP A 536 -19.18 -4.10 -9.42
N SER A 537 -18.37 -5.14 -9.46
CA SER A 537 -16.96 -5.09 -9.82
C SER A 537 -16.59 -6.11 -10.89
N ALA A 538 -15.48 -5.85 -11.57
CA ALA A 538 -14.86 -6.79 -12.49
C ALA A 538 -13.35 -6.83 -12.26
N VAL A 539 -12.79 -8.03 -12.20
CA VAL A 539 -11.34 -8.26 -12.18
C VAL A 539 -10.95 -8.88 -13.52
N LEU A 540 -10.34 -8.07 -14.37
CA LEU A 540 -10.05 -8.40 -15.76
C LEU A 540 -8.60 -8.81 -15.97
N VAL A 541 -8.40 -10.02 -16.49
CA VAL A 541 -7.09 -10.58 -16.86
C VAL A 541 -6.99 -10.65 -18.37
N PHE A 542 -5.92 -10.08 -18.93
CA PHE A 542 -5.67 -9.99 -20.37
C PHE A 542 -4.70 -11.08 -20.80
N VAL A 543 -5.21 -12.20 -21.30
CA VAL A 543 -4.43 -13.37 -21.69
C VAL A 543 -4.21 -13.45 -23.21
N PRO A 544 -3.14 -14.07 -23.73
CA PRO A 544 -2.97 -14.31 -25.16
C PRO A 544 -4.18 -15.00 -25.79
N ALA A 545 -4.60 -14.54 -26.96
CA ALA A 545 -5.82 -15.07 -27.63
C ALA A 545 -5.70 -16.55 -28.02
N ASP A 546 -4.47 -16.99 -28.34
CA ASP A 546 -4.10 -18.36 -28.70
C ASP A 546 -3.53 -19.16 -27.52
N GLY A 547 -3.60 -18.61 -26.30
CA GLY A 547 -3.05 -19.25 -25.10
C GLY A 547 -3.76 -20.56 -24.76
N LYS A 548 -2.98 -21.60 -24.45
CA LYS A 548 -3.48 -22.91 -24.03
C LYS A 548 -4.00 -22.83 -22.60
N ILE A 549 -5.28 -23.09 -22.41
CA ILE A 549 -5.92 -23.13 -21.09
C ILE A 549 -5.70 -24.52 -20.47
N THR A 550 -5.31 -24.53 -19.20
CA THR A 550 -5.21 -25.74 -18.37
C THR A 550 -5.76 -25.47 -16.98
N TYR A 551 -6.10 -26.53 -16.26
CA TYR A 551 -6.66 -26.42 -14.90
C TYR A 551 -5.86 -27.31 -13.96
N GLN A 552 -5.55 -26.80 -12.78
CA GLN A 552 -4.82 -27.50 -11.73
C GLN A 552 -5.25 -26.97 -10.36
N ASP A 553 -5.65 -27.86 -9.45
CA ASP A 553 -5.94 -27.53 -8.04
C ASP A 553 -6.85 -26.29 -7.85
N ASN A 554 -8.01 -26.27 -8.51
CA ASN A 554 -8.95 -25.13 -8.53
C ASN A 554 -8.35 -23.83 -9.11
N LYS A 555 -7.28 -23.92 -9.90
CA LYS A 555 -6.69 -22.78 -10.61
C LYS A 555 -6.89 -22.93 -12.10
N MET A 556 -7.16 -21.81 -12.77
CA MET A 556 -7.11 -21.75 -14.23
C MET A 556 -5.78 -21.14 -14.66
N LEU A 557 -5.10 -21.78 -15.58
CA LEU A 557 -3.85 -21.31 -16.14
C LEU A 557 -3.98 -21.10 -17.66
N VAL A 558 -3.22 -20.14 -18.16
CA VAL A 558 -3.00 -19.93 -19.60
C VAL A 558 -1.50 -19.97 -19.85
N ASN A 559 -1.04 -20.88 -20.72
CA ASN A 559 0.39 -21.10 -20.98
C ASN A 559 1.21 -21.28 -19.68
N ASN A 560 0.70 -22.07 -18.74
CA ASN A 560 1.26 -22.33 -17.41
C ASN A 560 1.38 -21.09 -16.48
N VAL A 561 0.73 -19.98 -16.81
CA VAL A 561 0.61 -18.81 -15.92
C VAL A 561 -0.77 -18.81 -15.28
N ILE A 562 -0.83 -18.68 -13.96
CA ILE A 562 -2.10 -18.66 -13.22
C ILE A 562 -2.86 -17.38 -13.57
N VAL A 563 -4.12 -17.56 -13.98
CA VAL A 563 -5.05 -16.51 -14.37
C VAL A 563 -6.12 -16.33 -13.30
N ASP A 564 -6.57 -17.43 -12.72
CA ASP A 564 -7.59 -17.45 -11.67
C ASP A 564 -7.18 -18.44 -10.59
N TYR A 565 -7.05 -17.96 -9.36
CA TYR A 565 -6.66 -18.77 -8.20
C TYR A 565 -7.84 -19.53 -7.57
N ASN A 566 -9.07 -19.12 -7.87
CA ASN A 566 -10.30 -19.64 -7.26
C ASN A 566 -11.27 -20.17 -8.31
N PHE A 567 -10.75 -20.69 -9.41
CA PHE A 567 -11.56 -21.23 -10.49
C PHE A 567 -12.45 -22.37 -10.02
N GLN A 568 -13.76 -22.20 -10.14
CA GLN A 568 -14.74 -23.23 -9.82
C GLN A 568 -15.13 -23.95 -11.11
N GLN A 569 -14.64 -25.17 -11.28
CA GLN A 569 -15.13 -26.03 -12.33
C GLN A 569 -16.53 -26.53 -11.95
N ILE A 570 -17.56 -26.11 -12.70
CA ILE A 570 -18.90 -26.68 -12.55
C ILE A 570 -18.80 -28.14 -13.00
N LYS A 571 -19.04 -29.05 -12.07
CA LYS A 571 -19.13 -30.50 -12.35
C LYS A 571 -20.42 -30.83 -13.07
#